data_6a1bc8ee9877898b83320298c01c656f
#
_entry.id   6a1bc8ee9877898b83320298c01c656f
#
_cell.length_a   1.000
_cell.length_b   1.000
_cell.length_c   1.000
_cell.angle_alpha   90.00
_cell.angle_beta   90.00
_cell.angle_gamma   90.00
#
_symmetry.space_group_name_H-M   'P 1'
#
loop_
_entity.id
_entity.type
_entity.pdbx_description
1 polymer ?
#
loop_
_entity_poly.entity_id
_entity_poly.type
_entity_poly.pdbx_seq_one_letter_code
_entity_poly.pdbx_strand_id
1 'polypeptide(L)'
;MNLAFRWLAWWAASIWLAAPALAHKPSDSYLSITQTATALTGQWDIALRDLDFAIGLDADGNGEITWGEVRSHHADIAAYALARLAVEGDGQPCVLRAGEQLIDQHTDGAYTVIPLQLNCPSAPAQLRLTYRLFADIDPQHRGLLRLEAQGQSRAAVLGPNAPTQAFDLAQPSRFGQFIDYAREGVWHIWIGYDHILFLLSLLLPAVLAWRAARWQPAENFRDAFVDVLKIVTAFTLAHSITLSLATLGLISLPSRWVESAIAASVVLAALNNLWPMIHGRRWAMAFAFGLIHGFGFASVLADLGLPQGTLALALVGFNVGVELGQLAIVAAFLPLAFMLRDTRFYQRGVFVGGSAAIAVLAALWFAERAFELKLLAF
;
A
#
# COMPACT_ATOMS: atom_id res chain seq x y z
N MET A 1 -40.88 20.65 2.52
CA MET A 1 -39.78 19.67 2.74
C MET A 1 -38.91 19.67 1.51
N ASN A 2 -37.75 20.36 1.60
CA ASN A 2 -36.93 20.75 0.44
C ASN A 2 -36.32 19.53 -0.31
N LEU A 3 -36.30 19.63 -1.65
CA LEU A 3 -35.71 18.60 -2.54
C LEU A 3 -34.32 18.15 -2.08
N ALA A 4 -33.52 19.05 -1.55
CA ALA A 4 -32.19 18.78 -0.99
C ALA A 4 -32.22 17.78 0.20
N PHE A 5 -33.26 17.81 1.02
CA PHE A 5 -33.41 16.90 2.16
C PHE A 5 -33.78 15.47 1.71
N ARG A 6 -34.52 15.35 0.58
CA ARG A 6 -34.85 14.04 -0.03
C ARG A 6 -33.63 13.40 -0.68
N TRP A 7 -32.75 14.18 -1.30
CA TRP A 7 -31.51 13.68 -1.86
C TRP A 7 -30.50 13.25 -0.78
N LEU A 8 -30.39 14.00 0.31
CA LEU A 8 -29.58 13.60 1.48
C LEU A 8 -30.09 12.32 2.14
N ALA A 9 -31.42 12.15 2.25
CA ALA A 9 -32.03 10.94 2.80
C ALA A 9 -31.81 9.71 1.90
N TRP A 10 -31.85 9.88 0.56
CA TRP A 10 -31.52 8.82 -0.40
C TRP A 10 -30.04 8.44 -0.36
N TRP A 11 -29.13 9.41 -0.21
CA TRP A 11 -27.70 9.18 -0.04
C TRP A 11 -27.38 8.48 1.31
N ALA A 12 -28.03 8.89 2.38
CA ALA A 12 -27.89 8.24 3.67
C ALA A 12 -28.44 6.81 3.67
N ALA A 13 -29.56 6.56 2.98
CA ALA A 13 -30.15 5.23 2.85
C ALA A 13 -29.31 4.26 2.00
N SER A 14 -28.59 4.76 0.98
CA SER A 14 -27.68 3.91 0.17
C SER A 14 -26.40 3.51 0.93
N ILE A 15 -25.98 4.27 1.93
CA ILE A 15 -24.84 3.90 2.81
C ILE A 15 -25.23 2.77 3.78
N TRP A 16 -26.50 2.61 4.12
CA TRP A 16 -27.00 1.55 5.03
C TRP A 16 -27.21 0.19 4.35
N LEU A 17 -27.11 0.12 3.03
CA LEU A 17 -27.26 -1.12 2.26
C LEU A 17 -25.91 -1.79 1.91
N ALA A 18 -24.78 -1.22 2.32
CA ALA A 18 -23.49 -1.88 2.24
C ALA A 18 -23.43 -3.00 3.30
N ALA A 19 -23.49 -4.25 2.85
CA ALA A 19 -23.24 -5.39 3.71
C ALA A 19 -21.87 -5.22 4.40
N PRO A 20 -21.69 -5.66 5.65
CA PRO A 20 -20.40 -5.55 6.33
C PRO A 20 -19.38 -6.42 5.59
N ALA A 21 -18.58 -5.82 4.74
CA ALA A 21 -17.34 -6.42 4.28
C ALA A 21 -16.31 -6.20 5.39
N LEU A 22 -15.65 -7.25 5.80
CA LEU A 22 -14.64 -7.24 6.84
C LEU A 22 -13.43 -6.46 6.32
N ALA A 23 -13.24 -5.25 6.79
CA ALA A 23 -12.03 -4.48 6.50
C ALA A 23 -10.86 -5.09 7.29
N HIS A 24 -10.13 -5.99 6.65
CA HIS A 24 -8.85 -6.46 7.15
C HIS A 24 -7.77 -5.43 6.79
N LYS A 25 -6.78 -5.24 7.67
CA LYS A 25 -5.52 -4.61 7.29
C LYS A 25 -5.00 -5.36 6.06
N PRO A 26 -4.50 -4.68 5.01
CA PRO A 26 -3.89 -5.37 3.88
C PRO A 26 -2.92 -6.42 4.38
N SER A 27 -3.10 -7.66 3.94
CA SER A 27 -2.26 -8.76 4.36
C SER A 27 -1.02 -8.82 3.47
N ASP A 28 0.11 -9.07 4.10
CA ASP A 28 1.37 -9.29 3.39
C ASP A 28 1.90 -10.68 3.74
N SER A 29 2.56 -11.34 2.80
CA SER A 29 3.39 -12.51 3.07
C SER A 29 4.79 -12.30 2.52
N TYR A 30 5.78 -12.96 3.09
CA TYR A 30 7.17 -12.78 2.71
C TYR A 30 7.71 -14.07 2.13
N LEU A 31 8.07 -14.07 0.85
CA LEU A 31 8.65 -15.20 0.14
C LEU A 31 10.11 -14.91 -0.18
N SER A 32 11.04 -15.59 0.46
CA SER A 32 12.44 -15.55 0.10
C SER A 32 12.83 -16.78 -0.72
N ILE A 33 13.56 -16.59 -1.81
CA ILE A 33 14.11 -17.67 -2.63
C ILE A 33 15.60 -17.40 -2.84
N THR A 34 16.43 -18.39 -2.54
CA THR A 34 17.88 -18.31 -2.70
C THR A 34 18.36 -19.38 -3.66
N GLN A 35 19.03 -18.97 -4.73
CA GLN A 35 19.73 -19.85 -5.65
C GLN A 35 21.20 -19.95 -5.25
N THR A 36 21.61 -21.16 -4.93
CA THR A 36 23.03 -21.54 -4.79
C THR A 36 23.50 -22.30 -6.05
N ALA A 37 24.76 -22.63 -6.11
CA ALA A 37 25.30 -23.42 -7.25
C ALA A 37 24.60 -24.78 -7.40
N THR A 38 24.06 -25.37 -6.35
CA THR A 38 23.54 -26.73 -6.30
C THR A 38 22.09 -26.87 -5.93
N ALA A 39 21.48 -25.80 -5.38
CA ALA A 39 20.13 -25.87 -4.84
C ALA A 39 19.36 -24.57 -5.03
N LEU A 40 18.05 -24.69 -5.15
CA LEU A 40 17.11 -23.61 -5.05
C LEU A 40 16.26 -23.86 -3.80
N THR A 41 16.38 -22.98 -2.80
CA THR A 41 15.68 -23.07 -1.52
C THR A 41 14.89 -21.82 -1.27
N GLY A 42 13.90 -21.89 -0.41
CA GLY A 42 13.12 -20.71 -0.05
C GLY A 42 12.58 -20.79 1.37
N GLN A 43 11.95 -19.71 1.78
CA GLN A 43 11.20 -19.59 3.01
C GLN A 43 9.97 -18.75 2.71
N TRP A 44 8.83 -19.16 3.23
CA TRP A 44 7.58 -18.44 3.04
C TRP A 44 6.92 -18.15 4.37
N ASP A 45 6.87 -16.88 4.73
CA ASP A 45 6.27 -16.42 5.98
C ASP A 45 4.87 -15.91 5.67
N ILE A 46 3.86 -16.52 6.30
CA ILE A 46 2.44 -16.23 6.05
C ILE A 46 1.79 -15.88 7.39
N ALA A 47 1.06 -14.75 7.44
CA ALA A 47 0.41 -14.28 8.66
C ALA A 47 -0.61 -15.29 9.18
N LEU A 48 -0.53 -15.64 10.47
CA LEU A 48 -1.43 -16.62 11.10
C LEU A 48 -2.88 -16.14 11.08
N ARG A 49 -3.14 -14.85 11.28
CA ARG A 49 -4.49 -14.28 11.23
C ARG A 49 -5.17 -14.46 9.88
N ASP A 50 -4.38 -14.36 8.79
CA ASP A 50 -4.91 -14.46 7.43
C ASP A 50 -5.16 -15.92 7.05
N LEU A 51 -4.31 -16.83 7.55
CA LEU A 51 -4.53 -18.27 7.45
C LEU A 51 -5.74 -18.71 8.28
N ASP A 52 -5.92 -18.17 9.48
CA ASP A 52 -7.11 -18.45 10.29
C ASP A 52 -8.38 -18.06 9.55
N PHE A 53 -8.40 -16.85 8.96
CA PHE A 53 -9.53 -16.42 8.14
C PHE A 53 -9.79 -17.35 6.93
N ALA A 54 -8.72 -17.87 6.32
CA ALA A 54 -8.81 -18.67 5.09
C ALA A 54 -9.18 -20.14 5.34
N ILE A 55 -8.65 -20.75 6.42
CA ILE A 55 -8.78 -22.20 6.68
C ILE A 55 -9.19 -22.55 8.11
N GLY A 56 -9.39 -21.57 9.01
CA GLY A 56 -9.87 -21.77 10.38
C GLY A 56 -8.85 -22.46 11.26
N LEU A 57 -7.86 -21.71 11.78
CA LEU A 57 -6.83 -22.26 12.68
C LEU A 57 -7.28 -22.28 14.14
N ASP A 58 -8.08 -21.31 14.57
CA ASP A 58 -8.68 -21.22 15.91
C ASP A 58 -9.75 -22.30 16.07
N ALA A 59 -9.34 -23.48 16.52
CA ALA A 59 -10.18 -24.66 16.60
C ALA A 59 -11.21 -24.59 17.73
N ASP A 60 -10.91 -23.87 18.82
CA ASP A 60 -11.80 -23.77 20.00
C ASP A 60 -12.63 -22.45 19.98
N GLY A 61 -12.39 -21.56 19.02
CA GLY A 61 -13.16 -20.32 18.80
C GLY A 61 -12.92 -19.27 19.88
N ASN A 62 -11.78 -19.30 20.56
CA ASN A 62 -11.48 -18.38 21.66
C ASN A 62 -10.88 -17.04 21.19
N GLY A 63 -10.52 -16.91 19.90
CA GLY A 63 -9.92 -15.73 19.29
C GLY A 63 -8.40 -15.65 19.45
N GLU A 64 -7.76 -16.68 20.03
CA GLU A 64 -6.30 -16.78 20.19
C GLU A 64 -5.77 -17.98 19.42
N ILE A 65 -4.84 -17.77 18.50
CA ILE A 65 -4.20 -18.86 17.75
C ILE A 65 -2.99 -19.35 18.52
N THR A 66 -3.09 -20.56 19.06
CA THR A 66 -2.01 -21.19 19.83
C THR A 66 -1.04 -21.97 18.94
N TRP A 67 0.18 -22.21 19.42
CA TRP A 67 1.13 -23.09 18.72
C TRP A 67 0.59 -24.52 18.52
N GLY A 68 -0.19 -25.02 19.45
CA GLY A 68 -0.82 -26.34 19.34
C GLY A 68 -1.76 -26.45 18.14
N GLU A 69 -2.58 -25.44 17.93
CA GLU A 69 -3.49 -25.35 16.79
C GLU A 69 -2.75 -25.22 15.47
N VAL A 70 -1.79 -24.29 15.38
CA VAL A 70 -0.97 -24.14 14.18
C VAL A 70 -0.28 -25.44 13.81
N ARG A 71 0.30 -26.15 14.79
CA ARG A 71 0.97 -27.43 14.57
C ARG A 71 0.01 -28.53 14.12
N SER A 72 -1.21 -28.58 14.64
CA SER A 72 -2.21 -29.57 14.22
C SER A 72 -2.67 -29.36 12.78
N HIS A 73 -2.64 -28.11 12.28
CA HIS A 73 -2.99 -27.71 10.91
C HIS A 73 -1.80 -27.60 9.95
N HIS A 74 -0.59 -28.06 10.34
CA HIS A 74 0.61 -27.94 9.49
C HIS A 74 0.39 -28.49 8.07
N ALA A 75 -0.20 -29.67 7.93
CA ALA A 75 -0.45 -30.26 6.62
C ALA A 75 -1.42 -29.42 5.76
N ASP A 76 -2.46 -28.87 6.39
CA ASP A 76 -3.48 -28.07 5.73
C ASP A 76 -2.89 -26.71 5.30
N ILE A 77 -2.08 -26.08 6.16
CA ILE A 77 -1.37 -24.85 5.87
C ILE A 77 -0.42 -25.05 4.68
N ALA A 78 0.40 -26.10 4.71
CA ALA A 78 1.33 -26.42 3.64
C ALA A 78 0.60 -26.70 2.32
N ALA A 79 -0.48 -27.49 2.34
CA ALA A 79 -1.29 -27.79 1.16
C ALA A 79 -1.94 -26.54 0.59
N TYR A 80 -2.52 -25.70 1.45
CA TYR A 80 -3.15 -24.43 1.05
C TYR A 80 -2.16 -23.49 0.38
N ALA A 81 -0.99 -23.30 0.97
CA ALA A 81 0.07 -22.44 0.46
C ALA A 81 0.65 -22.97 -0.86
N LEU A 82 1.09 -24.24 -0.90
CA LEU A 82 1.72 -24.83 -2.08
C LEU A 82 0.78 -24.90 -3.29
N ALA A 83 -0.53 -25.07 -3.09
CA ALA A 83 -1.51 -25.02 -4.17
C ALA A 83 -1.61 -23.61 -4.83
N ARG A 84 -1.11 -22.58 -4.15
CA ARG A 84 -1.21 -21.17 -4.59
C ARG A 84 0.12 -20.55 -5.01
N LEU A 85 1.18 -21.35 -5.07
CA LEU A 85 2.49 -20.97 -5.57
C LEU A 85 2.96 -21.95 -6.64
N ALA A 86 3.19 -21.47 -7.86
CA ALA A 86 3.85 -22.25 -8.90
C ALA A 86 5.19 -21.60 -9.25
N VAL A 87 6.20 -22.43 -9.43
CA VAL A 87 7.55 -22.00 -9.82
C VAL A 87 7.99 -22.80 -11.04
N GLU A 88 8.47 -22.08 -12.05
CA GLU A 88 9.03 -22.67 -13.27
C GLU A 88 10.47 -22.19 -13.45
N GLY A 89 11.38 -23.11 -13.73
CA GLY A 89 12.76 -22.81 -14.13
C GLY A 89 12.94 -23.10 -15.62
N ASP A 90 13.35 -22.09 -16.40
CA ASP A 90 13.53 -22.17 -17.86
C ASP A 90 12.30 -22.77 -18.60
N GLY A 91 11.10 -22.42 -18.14
CA GLY A 91 9.83 -22.91 -18.68
C GLY A 91 9.43 -24.33 -18.24
N GLN A 92 10.17 -24.97 -17.36
CA GLN A 92 9.85 -26.28 -16.80
C GLN A 92 9.38 -26.15 -15.36
N PRO A 93 8.33 -26.85 -14.94
CA PRO A 93 7.82 -26.78 -13.57
C PRO A 93 8.82 -27.33 -12.56
N CYS A 94 9.02 -26.59 -11.46
CA CYS A 94 9.78 -27.05 -10.32
C CYS A 94 8.85 -27.69 -9.29
N VAL A 95 9.26 -28.81 -8.70
CA VAL A 95 8.51 -29.47 -7.63
C VAL A 95 8.81 -28.78 -6.32
N LEU A 96 7.79 -28.22 -5.69
CA LEU A 96 7.86 -27.57 -4.39
C LEU A 96 7.63 -28.59 -3.26
N ARG A 97 8.43 -28.52 -2.20
CA ARG A 97 8.26 -29.29 -0.99
C ARG A 97 8.38 -28.38 0.22
N ALA A 98 7.39 -28.46 1.13
CA ALA A 98 7.43 -27.79 2.42
C ALA A 98 8.34 -28.58 3.38
N GLY A 99 9.14 -27.88 4.17
CA GLY A 99 9.89 -28.42 5.30
C GLY A 99 9.11 -28.35 6.61
N GLU A 100 9.80 -28.52 7.73
CA GLU A 100 9.22 -28.40 9.06
C GLU A 100 8.81 -26.96 9.34
N GLN A 101 7.57 -26.78 9.81
CA GLN A 101 6.99 -25.50 10.09
C GLN A 101 7.61 -24.84 11.33
N LEU A 102 7.87 -23.54 11.22
CA LEU A 102 8.36 -22.68 12.28
C LEU A 102 7.39 -21.49 12.49
N ILE A 103 7.63 -20.71 13.53
CA ILE A 103 6.91 -19.44 13.80
C ILE A 103 7.94 -18.33 13.93
N ASP A 104 7.61 -17.17 13.37
CA ASP A 104 8.37 -15.94 13.53
C ASP A 104 7.44 -14.76 13.82
N GLN A 105 8.03 -13.68 14.32
CA GLN A 105 7.33 -12.43 14.63
C GLN A 105 7.78 -11.35 13.66
N HIS A 106 6.82 -10.82 12.91
CA HIS A 106 7.00 -9.63 12.09
C HIS A 106 6.45 -8.39 12.82
N THR A 107 6.62 -7.22 12.22
CA THR A 107 6.20 -5.95 12.83
C THR A 107 4.70 -5.84 13.09
N ASP A 108 3.89 -6.67 12.44
CA ASP A 108 2.43 -6.63 12.47
C ASP A 108 1.76 -7.90 13.02
N GLY A 109 2.54 -8.88 13.49
CA GLY A 109 1.98 -10.08 14.14
C GLY A 109 2.83 -11.34 13.98
N ALA A 110 2.22 -12.47 14.37
CA ALA A 110 2.83 -13.79 14.27
C ALA A 110 2.62 -14.39 12.86
N TYR A 111 3.67 -15.04 12.37
CA TYR A 111 3.71 -15.66 11.05
C TYR A 111 4.10 -17.13 11.16
N THR A 112 3.45 -17.98 10.38
CA THR A 112 3.99 -19.31 10.11
C THR A 112 5.09 -19.20 9.09
N VAL A 113 6.19 -19.90 9.32
CA VAL A 113 7.35 -19.95 8.44
C VAL A 113 7.43 -21.33 7.83
N ILE A 114 7.32 -21.41 6.51
CA ILE A 114 7.39 -22.65 5.74
C ILE A 114 8.71 -22.66 4.96
N PRO A 115 9.71 -23.45 5.40
CA PRO A 115 10.90 -23.69 4.59
C PRO A 115 10.51 -24.42 3.29
N LEU A 116 11.05 -23.96 2.16
CA LEU A 116 10.75 -24.51 0.84
C LEU A 116 11.97 -25.11 0.18
N GLN A 117 11.82 -26.28 -0.41
CA GLN A 117 12.74 -26.87 -1.35
C GLN A 117 12.13 -26.80 -2.75
N LEU A 118 12.84 -26.20 -3.68
CA LEU A 118 12.41 -26.03 -5.06
C LEU A 118 13.27 -26.92 -5.95
N ASN A 119 12.72 -28.04 -6.36
CA ASN A 119 13.42 -29.03 -7.19
C ASN A 119 13.07 -28.81 -8.66
N CYS A 120 13.91 -28.06 -9.35
CA CYS A 120 13.81 -27.84 -10.80
C CYS A 120 14.62 -28.91 -11.56
N PRO A 121 14.27 -29.25 -12.80
CA PRO A 121 14.99 -30.24 -13.61
C PRO A 121 16.47 -29.90 -13.86
N SER A 122 16.80 -28.61 -13.89
CA SER A 122 18.15 -28.06 -14.00
C SER A 122 18.28 -26.78 -13.18
N ALA A 123 19.52 -26.31 -12.94
CA ALA A 123 19.72 -24.99 -12.35
C ALA A 123 19.19 -23.90 -13.33
N PRO A 124 18.14 -23.16 -13.00
CA PRO A 124 17.49 -22.29 -13.97
C PRO A 124 18.28 -20.99 -14.18
N ALA A 125 18.35 -20.54 -15.43
CA ALA A 125 18.80 -19.20 -15.80
C ALA A 125 17.65 -18.16 -15.69
N GLN A 126 16.41 -18.62 -15.88
CA GLN A 126 15.20 -17.82 -15.69
C GLN A 126 14.26 -18.51 -14.70
N LEU A 127 13.71 -17.73 -13.78
CA LEU A 127 12.73 -18.21 -12.82
C LEU A 127 11.42 -17.46 -13.05
N ARG A 128 10.32 -18.21 -13.21
CA ARG A 128 8.97 -17.65 -13.29
C ARG A 128 8.19 -18.10 -12.07
N LEU A 129 7.62 -17.14 -11.35
CA LEU A 129 6.76 -17.39 -10.20
C LEU A 129 5.32 -16.97 -10.50
N THR A 130 4.39 -17.85 -10.18
CA THR A 130 2.95 -17.52 -10.17
C THR A 130 2.43 -17.65 -8.75
N TYR A 131 1.97 -16.52 -8.19
CA TYR A 131 1.57 -16.36 -6.81
C TYR A 131 0.09 -16.02 -6.73
N ARG A 132 -0.67 -16.79 -5.95
CA ARG A 132 -2.14 -16.63 -5.80
C ARG A 132 -2.62 -16.79 -4.35
N LEU A 133 -1.71 -16.71 -3.37
CA LEU A 133 -2.11 -16.79 -1.97
C LEU A 133 -3.16 -15.73 -1.67
N PHE A 134 -4.26 -16.11 -1.05
CA PHE A 134 -5.41 -15.27 -0.68
C PHE A 134 -6.04 -14.44 -1.82
N ALA A 135 -5.68 -14.65 -3.09
CA ALA A 135 -6.21 -13.86 -4.21
C ALA A 135 -7.73 -13.99 -4.40
N ASP A 136 -8.32 -15.04 -3.86
CA ASP A 136 -9.75 -15.34 -3.86
C ASP A 136 -10.52 -14.68 -2.71
N ILE A 137 -9.85 -14.26 -1.65
CA ILE A 137 -10.46 -13.70 -0.43
C ILE A 137 -10.00 -12.29 -0.09
N ASP A 138 -8.81 -11.89 -0.51
CA ASP A 138 -8.26 -10.54 -0.31
C ASP A 138 -7.63 -10.00 -1.60
N PRO A 139 -8.33 -9.10 -2.33
CA PRO A 139 -7.80 -8.51 -3.56
C PRO A 139 -6.64 -7.53 -3.33
N GLN A 140 -6.37 -7.16 -2.07
CA GLN A 140 -5.26 -6.28 -1.69
C GLN A 140 -4.04 -7.05 -1.17
N HIS A 141 -4.15 -8.39 -1.01
CA HIS A 141 -3.05 -9.21 -0.54
C HIS A 141 -1.79 -9.10 -1.41
N ARG A 142 -0.63 -8.99 -0.78
CA ARG A 142 0.67 -8.90 -1.45
C ARG A 142 1.62 -9.98 -0.97
N GLY A 143 2.26 -10.65 -1.92
CA GLY A 143 3.41 -11.50 -1.69
C GLY A 143 4.69 -10.70 -1.93
N LEU A 144 5.45 -10.46 -0.89
CA LEU A 144 6.71 -9.73 -0.96
C LEU A 144 7.84 -10.72 -1.23
N LEU A 145 8.34 -10.72 -2.47
CA LEU A 145 9.40 -11.62 -2.90
C LEU A 145 10.77 -11.00 -2.68
N ARG A 146 11.65 -11.76 -2.04
CA ARG A 146 13.10 -11.55 -2.05
C ARG A 146 13.75 -12.71 -2.79
N LEU A 147 14.44 -12.41 -3.88
CA LEU A 147 15.15 -13.38 -4.70
C LEU A 147 16.65 -13.12 -4.64
N GLU A 148 17.41 -14.10 -4.18
CA GLU A 148 18.86 -14.06 -4.12
C GLU A 148 19.46 -15.03 -5.14
N ALA A 149 20.25 -14.51 -6.07
CA ALA A 149 20.98 -15.30 -7.06
C ALA A 149 22.33 -14.65 -7.37
N GLN A 150 23.38 -15.44 -7.49
CA GLN A 150 24.74 -14.98 -7.84
C GLN A 150 25.25 -13.82 -6.94
N GLY A 151 24.92 -13.84 -5.64
CA GLY A 151 25.31 -12.80 -4.68
C GLY A 151 24.57 -11.46 -4.85
N GLN A 152 23.52 -11.42 -5.67
CA GLN A 152 22.65 -10.27 -5.84
C GLN A 152 21.26 -10.57 -5.29
N SER A 153 20.68 -9.57 -4.67
CA SER A 153 19.32 -9.63 -4.11
C SER A 153 18.39 -8.74 -4.92
N ARG A 154 17.18 -9.24 -5.20
CA ARG A 154 16.08 -8.49 -5.83
C ARG A 154 14.86 -8.60 -4.96
N ALA A 155 14.02 -7.57 -4.97
CA ALA A 155 12.68 -7.65 -4.42
C ALA A 155 11.65 -7.42 -5.53
N ALA A 156 10.49 -8.03 -5.34
CA ALA A 156 9.31 -7.81 -6.18
C ALA A 156 8.05 -7.95 -5.33
N VAL A 157 6.99 -7.30 -5.75
CA VAL A 157 5.67 -7.46 -5.16
C VAL A 157 4.82 -8.31 -6.10
N LEU A 158 4.32 -9.42 -5.58
CA LEU A 158 3.40 -10.34 -6.25
C LEU A 158 2.00 -10.13 -5.68
N GLY A 159 0.98 -10.28 -6.49
CA GLY A 159 -0.39 -10.12 -5.98
C GLY A 159 -1.44 -10.35 -7.07
N PRO A 160 -2.73 -10.21 -6.76
CA PRO A 160 -3.82 -10.50 -7.68
C PRO A 160 -3.72 -9.77 -9.03
N ASN A 161 -3.20 -8.53 -9.02
CA ASN A 161 -3.05 -7.71 -10.24
C ASN A 161 -1.82 -8.07 -11.09
N ALA A 162 -0.81 -8.72 -10.50
CA ALA A 162 0.41 -9.16 -11.16
C ALA A 162 0.84 -10.52 -10.61
N PRO A 163 0.03 -11.58 -10.81
CA PRO A 163 0.26 -12.86 -10.15
C PRO A 163 1.47 -13.62 -10.69
N THR A 164 1.92 -13.30 -11.90
CA THR A 164 3.04 -14.01 -12.53
C THR A 164 4.14 -13.02 -12.90
N GLN A 165 5.35 -13.29 -12.42
CA GLN A 165 6.54 -12.51 -12.77
C GLN A 165 7.69 -13.44 -13.16
N ALA A 166 8.54 -12.97 -14.08
CA ALA A 166 9.72 -13.69 -14.57
C ALA A 166 11.00 -12.93 -14.18
N PHE A 167 11.99 -13.66 -13.73
CA PHE A 167 13.27 -13.13 -13.25
C PHE A 167 14.42 -13.78 -14.02
N ASP A 168 15.28 -12.97 -14.62
CA ASP A 168 16.54 -13.43 -15.17
C ASP A 168 17.56 -13.54 -14.03
N LEU A 169 18.04 -14.75 -13.77
CA LEU A 169 19.00 -15.05 -12.71
C LEU A 169 20.44 -14.91 -13.21
N ALA A 170 20.66 -14.95 -14.53
CA ALA A 170 21.99 -14.91 -15.12
C ALA A 170 22.52 -13.48 -15.29
N GLN A 171 21.64 -12.51 -15.58
CA GLN A 171 22.04 -11.12 -15.83
C GLN A 171 21.13 -10.13 -15.11
N PRO A 172 21.35 -9.88 -13.83
CA PRO A 172 20.56 -8.91 -13.09
C PRO A 172 20.85 -7.48 -13.59
N SER A 173 19.83 -6.85 -14.19
CA SER A 173 19.90 -5.46 -14.62
C SER A 173 19.54 -4.51 -13.48
N ARG A 174 20.47 -3.67 -13.01
CA ARG A 174 20.18 -2.61 -12.03
C ARG A 174 19.15 -1.62 -12.54
N PHE A 175 19.17 -1.34 -13.84
CA PHE A 175 18.18 -0.46 -14.46
C PHE A 175 16.79 -1.12 -14.47
N GLY A 176 16.70 -2.40 -14.78
CA GLY A 176 15.45 -3.16 -14.67
C GLY A 176 14.89 -3.12 -13.26
N GLN A 177 15.71 -3.38 -12.24
CA GLN A 177 15.31 -3.28 -10.83
C GLN A 177 14.79 -1.87 -10.47
N PHE A 178 15.47 -0.81 -10.91
CA PHE A 178 15.01 0.56 -10.69
C PHE A 178 13.62 0.81 -11.27
N ILE A 179 13.37 0.33 -12.50
CA ILE A 179 12.04 0.45 -13.15
C ILE A 179 10.99 -0.35 -12.39
N ASP A 180 11.32 -1.55 -11.92
CA ASP A 180 10.40 -2.36 -11.12
C ASP A 180 10.00 -1.62 -9.83
N TYR A 181 10.97 -1.09 -9.09
CA TYR A 181 10.67 -0.29 -7.89
C TYR A 181 9.92 1.01 -8.20
N ALA A 182 10.22 1.66 -9.32
CA ALA A 182 9.47 2.85 -9.73
C ALA A 182 8.00 2.50 -10.07
N ARG A 183 7.78 1.37 -10.74
CA ARG A 183 6.43 0.86 -10.99
C ARG A 183 5.67 0.57 -9.71
N GLU A 184 6.32 -0.06 -8.71
CA GLU A 184 5.72 -0.29 -7.40
C GLU A 184 5.37 1.02 -6.69
N GLY A 185 6.21 2.05 -6.77
CA GLY A 185 5.91 3.38 -6.24
C GLY A 185 4.69 4.04 -6.90
N VAL A 186 4.55 3.93 -8.23
CA VAL A 186 3.34 4.38 -8.94
C VAL A 186 2.12 3.61 -8.44
N TRP A 187 2.22 2.29 -8.36
CA TRP A 187 1.13 1.42 -7.94
C TRP A 187 0.72 1.67 -6.51
N HIS A 188 1.68 1.87 -5.61
CA HIS A 188 1.44 2.23 -4.21
C HIS A 188 0.53 3.47 -4.07
N ILE A 189 0.77 4.51 -4.87
CA ILE A 189 -0.10 5.70 -4.88
C ILE A 189 -1.49 5.39 -5.43
N TRP A 190 -1.59 4.58 -6.47
CA TRP A 190 -2.86 4.35 -7.17
C TRP A 190 -3.80 3.38 -6.46
N ILE A 191 -3.29 2.44 -5.67
CA ILE A 191 -4.11 1.53 -4.85
C ILE A 191 -4.26 1.99 -3.40
N GLY A 192 -3.39 2.89 -2.91
CA GLY A 192 -3.48 3.45 -1.57
C GLY A 192 -4.61 4.49 -1.48
N TYR A 193 -5.78 4.10 -0.97
CA TYR A 193 -6.91 5.01 -0.82
C TYR A 193 -6.58 6.24 0.04
N ASP A 194 -5.75 6.08 1.07
CA ASP A 194 -5.23 7.16 1.91
C ASP A 194 -4.43 8.18 1.10
N HIS A 195 -3.52 7.73 0.22
CA HIS A 195 -2.75 8.58 -0.67
C HIS A 195 -3.62 9.29 -1.70
N ILE A 196 -4.59 8.58 -2.31
CA ILE A 196 -5.52 9.18 -3.27
C ILE A 196 -6.36 10.26 -2.59
N LEU A 197 -6.98 9.97 -1.45
CA LEU A 197 -7.84 10.92 -0.75
C LEU A 197 -7.05 12.10 -0.18
N PHE A 198 -5.84 11.83 0.32
CA PHE A 198 -4.94 12.89 0.75
C PHE A 198 -4.57 13.81 -0.42
N LEU A 199 -4.11 13.24 -1.54
CA LEU A 199 -3.76 14.00 -2.74
C LEU A 199 -4.96 14.80 -3.26
N LEU A 200 -6.14 14.19 -3.35
CA LEU A 200 -7.36 14.88 -3.76
C LEU A 200 -7.69 16.03 -2.81
N SER A 201 -7.54 15.86 -1.49
CA SER A 201 -7.77 16.94 -0.52
C SER A 201 -6.87 18.15 -0.77
N LEU A 202 -5.63 17.93 -1.24
CA LEU A 202 -4.69 18.99 -1.60
C LEU A 202 -4.96 19.57 -2.99
N LEU A 203 -5.48 18.78 -3.93
CA LEU A 203 -5.77 19.20 -5.30
C LEU A 203 -7.09 19.97 -5.43
N LEU A 204 -8.10 19.65 -4.64
CA LEU A 204 -9.40 20.33 -4.69
C LEU A 204 -9.29 21.86 -4.59
N PRO A 205 -8.51 22.46 -3.68
CA PRO A 205 -8.32 23.91 -3.62
C PRO A 205 -7.22 24.43 -4.58
N ALA A 206 -6.57 23.59 -5.39
CA ALA A 206 -5.42 23.99 -6.20
C ALA A 206 -5.77 25.04 -7.29
N VAL A 207 -7.01 25.01 -7.78
CA VAL A 207 -7.55 25.96 -8.79
C VAL A 207 -8.34 27.10 -8.15
N LEU A 208 -8.23 27.25 -6.83
CA LEU A 208 -8.88 28.30 -6.05
C LEU A 208 -7.81 29.06 -5.23
N ALA A 209 -7.96 30.36 -5.09
CA ALA A 209 -7.11 31.22 -4.27
C ALA A 209 -7.93 31.75 -3.07
N TRP A 210 -7.36 31.71 -1.87
CA TRP A 210 -7.95 32.31 -0.70
C TRP A 210 -7.66 33.79 -0.65
N ARG A 211 -8.67 34.63 -0.96
CA ARG A 211 -8.56 36.08 -0.99
C ARG A 211 -9.79 36.71 -0.32
N ALA A 212 -9.59 37.74 0.49
CA ALA A 212 -10.66 38.45 1.18
C ALA A 212 -11.62 37.49 1.95
N ALA A 213 -11.05 36.56 2.70
CA ALA A 213 -11.74 35.55 3.50
C ALA A 213 -12.73 34.65 2.71
N ARG A 214 -12.45 34.40 1.45
CA ARG A 214 -13.23 33.47 0.60
C ARG A 214 -12.36 32.83 -0.49
N TRP A 215 -12.78 31.63 -0.92
CA TRP A 215 -12.21 30.97 -2.08
C TRP A 215 -12.67 31.63 -3.36
N GLN A 216 -11.74 31.98 -4.22
CA GLN A 216 -11.96 32.58 -5.54
C GLN A 216 -11.23 31.78 -6.60
N PRO A 217 -11.74 31.68 -7.82
CA PRO A 217 -11.06 31.00 -8.92
C PRO A 217 -9.64 31.55 -9.16
N ALA A 218 -8.69 30.65 -9.37
CA ALA A 218 -7.32 31.02 -9.75
C ALA A 218 -7.30 31.66 -11.15
N GLU A 219 -6.51 32.70 -11.32
CA GLU A 219 -6.43 33.44 -12.57
C GLU A 219 -5.64 32.68 -13.64
N ASN A 220 -4.50 32.09 -13.24
CA ASN A 220 -3.55 31.50 -14.17
C ASN A 220 -3.37 29.99 -13.89
N PHE A 221 -3.42 29.18 -14.95
CA PHE A 221 -3.14 27.73 -14.86
C PHE A 221 -1.71 27.45 -14.41
N ARG A 222 -0.74 28.23 -14.91
CA ARG A 222 0.67 28.06 -14.57
C ARG A 222 0.92 28.18 -13.06
N ASP A 223 0.29 29.15 -12.41
CA ASP A 223 0.46 29.40 -10.98
C ASP A 223 -0.14 28.23 -10.16
N ALA A 224 -1.32 27.76 -10.56
CA ALA A 224 -1.94 26.59 -9.96
C ALA A 224 -1.07 25.31 -10.14
N PHE A 225 -0.52 25.11 -11.33
CA PHE A 225 0.35 23.98 -11.63
C PHE A 225 1.66 24.03 -10.82
N VAL A 226 2.33 25.18 -10.76
CA VAL A 226 3.57 25.35 -9.99
C VAL A 226 3.33 25.15 -8.49
N ASP A 227 2.19 25.61 -7.95
CA ASP A 227 1.84 25.41 -6.56
C ASP A 227 1.60 23.92 -6.26
N VAL A 228 0.88 23.23 -7.12
CA VAL A 228 0.67 21.76 -7.01
C VAL A 228 1.99 21.01 -7.11
N LEU A 229 2.86 21.36 -8.03
CA LEU A 229 4.17 20.73 -8.17
C LEU A 229 4.99 20.86 -6.88
N LYS A 230 5.03 22.06 -6.27
CA LYS A 230 5.68 22.24 -4.96
C LYS A 230 5.09 21.37 -3.85
N ILE A 231 3.76 21.23 -3.84
CA ILE A 231 3.05 20.39 -2.87
C ILE A 231 3.44 18.92 -3.04
N VAL A 232 3.39 18.39 -4.26
CA VAL A 232 3.72 17.00 -4.58
C VAL A 232 5.18 16.71 -4.24
N THR A 233 6.11 17.50 -4.74
CA THR A 233 7.55 17.30 -4.48
C THR A 233 7.90 17.45 -2.98
N ALA A 234 7.29 18.40 -2.27
CA ALA A 234 7.49 18.53 -0.83
C ALA A 234 7.00 17.30 -0.05
N PHE A 235 5.85 16.74 -0.44
CA PHE A 235 5.34 15.49 0.13
C PHE A 235 6.29 14.32 -0.15
N THR A 236 6.67 14.11 -1.41
CA THR A 236 7.57 13.00 -1.79
C THR A 236 8.93 13.09 -1.11
N LEU A 237 9.50 14.30 -0.99
CA LEU A 237 10.76 14.50 -0.27
C LEU A 237 10.63 14.10 1.20
N ALA A 238 9.60 14.58 1.88
CA ALA A 238 9.34 14.26 3.27
C ALA A 238 9.09 12.75 3.49
N HIS A 239 8.25 12.16 2.62
CA HIS A 239 7.98 10.72 2.59
C HIS A 239 9.27 9.92 2.42
N SER A 240 10.13 10.30 1.48
CA SER A 240 11.43 9.65 1.24
C SER A 240 12.34 9.67 2.46
N ILE A 241 12.37 10.79 3.20
CA ILE A 241 13.17 10.92 4.43
C ILE A 241 12.71 9.91 5.48
N THR A 242 11.43 9.89 5.82
CA THR A 242 10.93 9.02 6.89
C THR A 242 10.87 7.56 6.48
N LEU A 243 10.53 7.25 5.24
CA LEU A 243 10.63 5.91 4.69
C LEU A 243 12.07 5.37 4.81
N SER A 244 13.07 6.17 4.43
CA SER A 244 14.47 5.76 4.54
C SER A 244 14.91 5.57 5.99
N LEU A 245 14.57 6.49 6.90
CA LEU A 245 14.92 6.39 8.32
C LEU A 245 14.29 5.16 8.97
N ALA A 246 13.06 4.87 8.66
CA ALA A 246 12.34 3.73 9.23
C ALA A 246 12.82 2.39 8.64
N THR A 247 13.03 2.31 7.32
CA THR A 247 13.56 1.08 6.67
C THR A 247 14.99 0.76 7.10
N LEU A 248 15.80 1.77 7.44
CA LEU A 248 17.14 1.58 8.01
C LEU A 248 17.12 1.22 9.51
N GLY A 249 15.94 1.09 10.12
CA GLY A 249 15.79 0.76 11.54
C GLY A 249 16.19 1.88 12.50
N LEU A 250 16.39 3.12 12.00
CA LEU A 250 16.78 4.26 12.84
C LEU A 250 15.61 4.81 13.66
N ILE A 251 14.39 4.65 13.15
CA ILE A 251 13.14 5.05 13.80
C ILE A 251 12.12 3.93 13.60
N SER A 252 11.55 3.41 14.68
CA SER A 252 10.46 2.44 14.64
C SER A 252 9.27 2.99 15.41
N LEU A 253 8.11 2.99 14.78
CA LEU A 253 6.84 3.42 15.37
C LEU A 253 5.80 2.30 15.25
N PRO A 254 4.95 2.07 16.28
CA PRO A 254 3.88 1.11 16.17
C PRO A 254 2.92 1.45 15.03
N SER A 255 2.59 0.46 14.18
CA SER A 255 1.77 0.61 12.97
C SER A 255 0.44 1.31 13.27
N ARG A 256 -0.23 0.96 14.36
CA ARG A 256 -1.49 1.58 14.81
C ARG A 256 -1.40 3.10 14.91
N TRP A 257 -0.34 3.63 15.52
CA TRP A 257 -0.15 5.08 15.67
C TRP A 257 0.13 5.76 14.34
N VAL A 258 0.93 5.10 13.50
CA VAL A 258 1.25 5.59 12.15
C VAL A 258 -0.02 5.68 11.31
N GLU A 259 -0.79 4.60 11.23
CA GLU A 259 -2.02 4.55 10.43
C GLU A 259 -3.08 5.54 10.94
N SER A 260 -3.23 5.67 12.27
CA SER A 260 -4.10 6.68 12.86
C SER A 260 -3.66 8.10 12.51
N ALA A 261 -2.35 8.39 12.56
CA ALA A 261 -1.81 9.70 12.21
C ALA A 261 -1.96 10.01 10.71
N ILE A 262 -1.80 9.00 9.82
CA ILE A 262 -2.08 9.11 8.39
C ILE A 262 -3.55 9.51 8.18
N ALA A 263 -4.50 8.76 8.74
CA ALA A 263 -5.92 9.07 8.62
C ALA A 263 -6.26 10.47 9.17
N ALA A 264 -5.71 10.84 10.34
CA ALA A 264 -5.89 12.18 10.91
C ALA A 264 -5.34 13.29 9.98
N SER A 265 -4.23 13.05 9.28
CA SER A 265 -3.67 14.02 8.32
C SER A 265 -4.61 14.28 7.14
N VAL A 266 -5.29 13.24 6.65
CA VAL A 266 -6.30 13.37 5.59
C VAL A 266 -7.51 14.16 6.08
N VAL A 267 -8.01 13.88 7.30
CA VAL A 267 -9.07 14.67 7.93
C VAL A 267 -8.69 16.15 8.00
N LEU A 268 -7.49 16.44 8.54
CA LEU A 268 -7.01 17.83 8.70
C LEU A 268 -6.85 18.54 7.35
N ALA A 269 -6.34 17.86 6.34
CA ALA A 269 -6.20 18.42 4.99
C ALA A 269 -7.57 18.75 4.38
N ALA A 270 -8.55 17.85 4.50
CA ALA A 270 -9.89 18.04 3.99
C ALA A 270 -10.65 19.14 4.77
N LEU A 271 -10.53 19.18 6.10
CA LEU A 271 -11.12 20.23 6.93
C LEU A 271 -10.50 21.61 6.64
N ASN A 272 -9.19 21.68 6.35
CA ASN A 272 -8.55 22.95 5.99
C ASN A 272 -9.10 23.55 4.68
N ASN A 273 -9.72 22.76 3.81
CA ASN A 273 -10.43 23.28 2.64
C ASN A 273 -11.74 23.99 3.03
N LEU A 274 -12.45 23.45 4.04
CA LEU A 274 -13.71 23.99 4.50
C LEU A 274 -13.55 25.19 5.46
N TRP A 275 -12.55 25.09 6.35
CA TRP A 275 -12.15 26.11 7.29
C TRP A 275 -10.66 26.41 7.13
N PRO A 276 -10.27 27.32 6.23
CA PRO A 276 -8.87 27.57 5.88
C PRO A 276 -8.07 28.14 7.06
N MET A 277 -7.40 27.29 7.80
CA MET A 277 -6.47 27.66 8.87
C MET A 277 -5.07 27.90 8.31
N ILE A 278 -4.66 27.09 7.33
CA ILE A 278 -3.35 27.17 6.67
C ILE A 278 -3.60 27.43 5.19
N HIS A 279 -3.30 28.65 4.72
CA HIS A 279 -3.61 29.08 3.34
C HIS A 279 -2.46 29.77 2.60
N GLY A 280 -1.32 29.87 3.13
CA GLY A 280 -0.18 30.53 2.44
C GLY A 280 0.98 29.60 2.11
N ARG A 281 1.14 28.52 2.87
CA ARG A 281 2.28 27.59 2.77
C ARG A 281 1.80 26.14 2.68
N ARG A 282 0.95 25.84 1.70
CA ARG A 282 0.35 24.52 1.51
C ARG A 282 1.39 23.41 1.32
N TRP A 283 2.53 23.76 0.67
CA TRP A 283 3.67 22.84 0.53
C TRP A 283 4.27 22.43 1.89
N ALA A 284 4.28 23.33 2.90
CA ALA A 284 4.80 23.00 4.23
C ALA A 284 3.86 22.02 4.98
N MET A 285 2.55 22.16 4.79
CA MET A 285 1.57 21.20 5.29
C MET A 285 1.75 19.82 4.61
N ALA A 286 1.93 19.81 3.29
CA ALA A 286 2.20 18.58 2.54
C ALA A 286 3.51 17.92 2.99
N PHE A 287 4.55 18.69 3.26
CA PHE A 287 5.82 18.21 3.82
C PHE A 287 5.61 17.57 5.19
N ALA A 288 4.94 18.26 6.11
CA ALA A 288 4.69 17.74 7.47
C ALA A 288 3.90 16.42 7.44
N PHE A 289 2.89 16.34 6.56
CA PHE A 289 2.10 15.11 6.40
C PHE A 289 2.88 14.01 5.66
N GLY A 290 3.73 14.38 4.69
CA GLY A 290 4.64 13.44 4.03
C GLY A 290 5.57 12.72 4.99
N LEU A 291 6.05 13.41 6.05
CA LEU A 291 6.84 12.78 7.12
C LEU A 291 6.05 11.69 7.86
N ILE A 292 4.75 11.84 8.00
CA ILE A 292 3.90 10.82 8.64
C ILE A 292 3.67 9.64 7.70
N HIS A 293 3.32 9.92 6.44
CA HIS A 293 2.99 8.90 5.44
C HIS A 293 4.17 7.99 5.10
N GLY A 294 5.41 8.48 5.14
CA GLY A 294 6.59 7.67 4.86
C GLY A 294 6.83 6.50 5.82
N PHE A 295 6.26 6.54 7.02
CA PHE A 295 6.29 5.40 7.94
C PHE A 295 5.33 4.27 7.53
N GLY A 296 4.28 4.55 6.75
CA GLY A 296 3.23 3.59 6.43
C GLY A 296 3.68 2.40 5.60
N PHE A 297 4.75 2.53 4.81
CA PHE A 297 5.29 1.46 3.96
C PHE A 297 6.67 0.95 4.42
N ALA A 298 7.21 1.51 5.49
CA ALA A 298 8.58 1.23 5.91
C ALA A 298 8.76 -0.20 6.45
N SER A 299 7.77 -0.74 7.17
CA SER A 299 7.81 -2.11 7.69
C SER A 299 7.93 -3.13 6.55
N VAL A 300 7.19 -2.95 5.48
CA VAL A 300 7.20 -3.81 4.29
C VAL A 300 8.60 -3.90 3.68
N LEU A 301 9.29 -2.77 3.52
CA LEU A 301 10.66 -2.76 2.99
C LEU A 301 11.70 -3.28 4.01
N ALA A 302 11.51 -3.03 5.30
CA ALA A 302 12.41 -3.48 6.35
C ALA A 302 12.37 -5.01 6.48
N ASP A 303 11.17 -5.60 6.50
CA ASP A 303 10.94 -7.03 6.68
C ASP A 303 11.45 -7.86 5.47
N LEU A 304 11.63 -7.23 4.28
CA LEU A 304 12.30 -7.85 3.13
C LEU A 304 13.81 -8.08 3.36
N GLY A 305 14.43 -7.42 4.34
CA GLY A 305 15.84 -7.62 4.70
C GLY A 305 16.82 -7.43 3.55
N LEU A 306 16.61 -6.40 2.69
CA LEU A 306 17.43 -6.17 1.50
C LEU A 306 18.85 -5.70 1.86
N PRO A 307 19.90 -6.15 1.15
CA PRO A 307 21.25 -5.61 1.27
C PRO A 307 21.28 -4.09 0.98
N GLN A 308 22.17 -3.34 1.67
CA GLN A 308 22.21 -1.87 1.61
C GLN A 308 22.22 -1.28 0.19
N GLY A 309 22.96 -1.87 -0.73
CA GLY A 309 23.04 -1.39 -2.12
C GLY A 309 21.73 -1.57 -2.88
N THR A 310 21.03 -2.70 -2.68
CA THR A 310 19.71 -2.97 -3.25
C THR A 310 18.65 -2.11 -2.60
N LEU A 311 18.74 -1.92 -1.28
CA LEU A 311 17.83 -1.06 -0.52
C LEU A 311 17.89 0.40 -1.00
N ALA A 312 19.08 0.96 -1.21
CA ALA A 312 19.23 2.32 -1.75
C ALA A 312 18.58 2.47 -3.12
N LEU A 313 18.78 1.49 -4.02
CA LEU A 313 18.15 1.47 -5.33
C LEU A 313 16.63 1.37 -5.23
N ALA A 314 16.14 0.52 -4.32
CA ALA A 314 14.71 0.35 -4.06
C ALA A 314 14.07 1.65 -3.57
N LEU A 315 14.68 2.29 -2.56
CA LEU A 315 14.18 3.56 -2.00
C LEU A 315 14.13 4.68 -3.05
N VAL A 316 15.17 4.84 -3.86
CA VAL A 316 15.20 5.88 -4.91
C VAL A 316 14.19 5.56 -6.00
N GLY A 317 14.17 4.33 -6.52
CA GLY A 317 13.21 3.90 -7.54
C GLY A 317 11.77 4.06 -7.09
N PHE A 318 11.45 3.56 -5.89
CA PHE A 318 10.11 3.66 -5.31
C PHE A 318 9.65 5.12 -5.16
N ASN A 319 10.46 6.00 -4.59
CA ASN A 319 10.08 7.40 -4.40
C ASN A 319 9.95 8.18 -5.73
N VAL A 320 10.76 7.85 -6.75
CA VAL A 320 10.55 8.36 -8.11
C VAL A 320 9.21 7.89 -8.64
N GLY A 321 8.85 6.64 -8.41
CA GLY A 321 7.54 6.08 -8.77
C GLY A 321 6.38 6.78 -8.05
N VAL A 322 6.51 7.02 -6.76
CA VAL A 322 5.53 7.79 -5.95
C VAL A 322 5.28 9.16 -6.58
N GLU A 323 6.33 9.91 -6.91
CA GLU A 323 6.20 11.23 -7.54
C GLU A 323 5.52 11.14 -8.92
N LEU A 324 5.94 10.19 -9.76
CA LEU A 324 5.33 9.97 -11.07
C LEU A 324 3.85 9.56 -10.96
N GLY A 325 3.50 8.70 -10.00
CA GLY A 325 2.12 8.30 -9.73
C GLY A 325 1.23 9.48 -9.33
N GLN A 326 1.73 10.35 -8.45
CA GLN A 326 1.04 11.58 -8.05
C GLN A 326 0.90 12.55 -9.23
N LEU A 327 1.97 12.77 -9.99
CA LEU A 327 1.96 13.66 -11.16
C LEU A 327 0.99 13.18 -12.25
N ALA A 328 0.81 11.88 -12.43
CA ALA A 328 -0.18 11.33 -13.35
C ALA A 328 -1.62 11.69 -12.92
N ILE A 329 -1.93 11.58 -11.62
CA ILE A 329 -3.23 12.01 -11.07
C ILE A 329 -3.41 13.53 -11.23
N VAL A 330 -2.37 14.32 -10.95
CA VAL A 330 -2.38 15.78 -11.16
C VAL A 330 -2.64 16.14 -12.61
N ALA A 331 -1.97 15.48 -13.55
CA ALA A 331 -2.12 15.73 -14.99
C ALA A 331 -3.56 15.41 -15.48
N ALA A 332 -4.21 14.43 -14.89
CA ALA A 332 -5.62 14.13 -15.20
C ALA A 332 -6.59 15.11 -14.53
N PHE A 333 -6.37 15.43 -13.25
CA PHE A 333 -7.32 16.22 -12.45
C PHE A 333 -7.21 17.73 -12.71
N LEU A 334 -5.99 18.29 -12.71
CA LEU A 334 -5.80 19.74 -12.65
C LEU A 334 -6.35 20.49 -13.86
N PRO A 335 -6.19 20.03 -15.12
CA PRO A 335 -6.78 20.72 -16.28
C PRO A 335 -8.30 20.75 -16.22
N LEU A 336 -8.94 19.63 -15.85
CA LEU A 336 -10.39 19.55 -15.72
C LEU A 336 -10.92 20.44 -14.60
N ALA A 337 -10.26 20.42 -13.44
CA ALA A 337 -10.58 21.30 -12.33
C ALA A 337 -10.43 22.78 -12.70
N PHE A 338 -9.38 23.12 -13.43
CA PHE A 338 -9.14 24.50 -13.88
C PHE A 338 -10.21 24.98 -14.86
N MET A 339 -10.65 24.14 -15.80
CA MET A 339 -11.75 24.46 -16.71
C MET A 339 -13.08 24.70 -15.99
N LEU A 340 -13.33 23.97 -14.91
CA LEU A 340 -14.59 24.01 -14.16
C LEU A 340 -14.56 24.99 -12.96
N ARG A 341 -13.43 25.59 -12.63
CA ARG A 341 -13.19 26.36 -11.38
C ARG A 341 -14.19 27.50 -11.11
N ASP A 342 -14.72 28.10 -12.18
CA ASP A 342 -15.68 29.23 -12.11
C ASP A 342 -17.11 28.76 -11.90
N THR A 343 -17.40 27.44 -12.06
CA THR A 343 -18.75 26.89 -11.99
C THR A 343 -19.20 26.65 -10.55
N ARG A 344 -20.51 26.81 -10.29
CA ARG A 344 -21.10 26.43 -9.00
C ARG A 344 -20.99 24.93 -8.73
N PHE A 345 -20.96 24.11 -9.79
CA PHE A 345 -20.75 22.68 -9.71
C PHE A 345 -19.40 22.37 -9.04
N TYR A 346 -18.31 22.98 -9.54
CA TYR A 346 -17.00 22.78 -8.97
C TYR A 346 -16.92 23.32 -7.54
N GLN A 347 -17.28 24.58 -7.31
CA GLN A 347 -17.09 25.24 -6.02
C GLN A 347 -17.92 24.64 -4.90
N ARG A 348 -19.17 24.23 -5.15
CA ARG A 348 -20.05 23.67 -4.11
C ARG A 348 -20.09 22.15 -4.14
N GLY A 349 -20.18 21.54 -5.31
CA GLY A 349 -20.28 20.10 -5.45
C GLY A 349 -18.92 19.41 -5.26
N VAL A 350 -17.96 19.76 -6.12
CA VAL A 350 -16.65 19.07 -6.12
C VAL A 350 -15.79 19.53 -4.93
N PHE A 351 -15.61 20.84 -4.77
CA PHE A 351 -14.71 21.37 -3.74
C PHE A 351 -15.29 21.21 -2.32
N VAL A 352 -16.44 21.79 -2.03
CA VAL A 352 -17.03 21.71 -0.66
C VAL A 352 -17.57 20.31 -0.39
N GLY A 353 -18.37 19.76 -1.30
CA GLY A 353 -18.94 18.42 -1.13
C GLY A 353 -17.88 17.32 -1.11
N GLY A 354 -16.89 17.37 -2.00
CA GLY A 354 -15.76 16.45 -2.03
C GLY A 354 -14.90 16.52 -0.77
N SER A 355 -14.56 17.74 -0.31
CA SER A 355 -13.79 17.91 0.94
C SER A 355 -14.56 17.37 2.15
N ALA A 356 -15.88 17.59 2.22
CA ALA A 356 -16.70 17.05 3.31
C ALA A 356 -16.76 15.50 3.25
N ALA A 357 -16.92 14.92 2.07
CA ALA A 357 -16.94 13.47 1.90
C ALA A 357 -15.59 12.83 2.29
N ILE A 358 -14.48 13.43 1.86
CA ILE A 358 -13.12 12.99 2.25
C ILE A 358 -12.95 13.08 3.77
N ALA A 359 -13.35 14.19 4.40
CA ALA A 359 -13.25 14.37 5.85
C ALA A 359 -14.01 13.30 6.62
N VAL A 360 -15.24 12.97 6.20
CA VAL A 360 -16.07 11.93 6.84
C VAL A 360 -15.44 10.56 6.67
N LEU A 361 -15.01 10.18 5.46
CA LEU A 361 -14.41 8.89 5.20
C LEU A 361 -13.09 8.70 5.98
N ALA A 362 -12.23 9.71 5.96
CA ALA A 362 -10.98 9.69 6.71
C ALA A 362 -11.19 9.70 8.24
N ALA A 363 -12.26 10.34 8.74
CA ALA A 363 -12.62 10.29 10.16
C ALA A 363 -13.10 8.89 10.58
N LEU A 364 -13.83 8.19 9.72
CA LEU A 364 -14.19 6.78 9.95
C LEU A 364 -12.94 5.90 9.99
N TRP A 365 -12.00 6.06 9.05
CA TRP A 365 -10.71 5.36 9.09
C TRP A 365 -9.91 5.66 10.34
N PHE A 366 -9.84 6.94 10.74
CA PHE A 366 -9.19 7.31 11.99
C PHE A 366 -9.81 6.57 13.18
N ALA A 367 -11.14 6.52 13.27
CA ALA A 367 -11.81 5.81 14.34
C ALA A 367 -11.52 4.30 14.32
N GLU A 368 -11.52 3.66 13.14
CA GLU A 368 -11.17 2.26 13.00
C GLU A 368 -9.75 1.97 13.50
N ARG A 369 -8.76 2.75 13.04
CA ARG A 369 -7.36 2.52 13.38
C ARG A 369 -7.03 2.91 14.83
N ALA A 370 -7.59 4.02 15.33
CA ALA A 370 -7.33 4.49 16.68
C ALA A 370 -7.98 3.63 17.78
N PHE A 371 -9.17 3.08 17.50
CA PHE A 371 -9.97 2.34 18.49
C PHE A 371 -10.15 0.86 18.16
N GLU A 372 -9.47 0.35 17.09
CA GLU A 372 -9.57 -1.05 16.64
C GLU A 372 -11.03 -1.47 16.33
N LEU A 373 -11.80 -0.54 15.79
CA LEU A 373 -13.18 -0.75 15.40
C LEU A 373 -13.23 -1.30 13.96
N LYS A 374 -14.34 -1.95 13.62
CA LYS A 374 -14.65 -2.39 12.24
C LYS A 374 -15.87 -1.61 11.79
N LEU A 375 -15.68 -0.47 11.11
CA LEU A 375 -16.74 0.44 10.69
C LEU A 375 -16.95 0.45 9.17
N LEU A 376 -15.89 0.26 8.41
CA LEU A 376 -15.91 0.30 6.96
C LEU A 376 -15.75 -1.11 6.38
N ALA A 377 -16.32 -1.29 5.21
CA ALA A 377 -16.43 -2.57 4.54
C ALA A 377 -15.34 -2.82 3.48
N PHE A 378 -14.20 -2.07 3.54
CA PHE A 378 -13.10 -2.19 2.56
C PHE A 378 -11.74 -1.94 3.21
#